data_52cb534bc66760e8bd0aa9c0799aacc2
#
_entry.id   52cb534bc66760e8bd0aa9c0799aacc2
#
_cell.length_a   1.000
_cell.length_b   1.000
_cell.length_c   1.000
_cell.angle_alpha   90.00
_cell.angle_beta   90.00
_cell.angle_gamma   90.00
#
_symmetry.space_group_name_H-M   'P 1'
#
loop_
_entity.id
_entity.type
_entity.pdbx_description
1 polymer ?
#
loop_
_entity_poly.entity_id
_entity_poly.type
_entity_poly.pdbx_seq_one_letter_code
_entity_poly.pdbx_strand_id
1 'polypeptide(L)'
;MTPSPATTEIGNRVRWVIILALLYCACLVTLGPTVQFSQWYIGPDNNQAAAEAEAWLDGRLTLPGRGGDTALYNGQVYNIFPPLLTVICFVYYGATSWLNDGMPLVFFTPLYVLIVAAPIPLLAYYAFRRSGADTHWAAVLAFYAIAGTCLWPVAGMLGGNAAMVGDNRAAWIYSIQHILAQTGLAIILIDLLGRRRMWLAGLGLLIATWSRQTCFLYCLPILWIAWNQPQRRRALILAAIPVAITIALPGGLNWAKFGNPLETGYRHIFDVDNPNRRIVLGADGDVHLFGLGHVPGHAKEMFLVPPQVFTTHQGLRITGWGPRTALWYGSPLFLFTLIDARRWWRDSVRRVLMLATIPVIFVGLMWHGPIEGSSGYYRYTLDYSLIWMAAITPWTTGPTRRWIVLACLAWSVFYFYSISGNP
;
A
#
# COMPACT_ATOMS: atom_id res chain seq x y z
N MET A 1 36.86 -19.67 21.12
CA MET A 1 36.80 -18.28 20.59
C MET A 1 35.36 -17.81 20.67
N THR A 2 35.06 -16.88 21.54
CA THR A 2 33.72 -16.24 21.57
C THR A 2 33.58 -15.32 20.35
N PRO A 3 32.49 -15.40 19.59
CA PRO A 3 32.31 -14.55 18.42
C PRO A 3 32.31 -13.08 18.85
N SER A 4 32.84 -12.20 17.98
CA SER A 4 32.88 -10.78 18.29
C SER A 4 31.43 -10.21 18.39
N PRO A 5 31.19 -9.16 19.18
CA PRO A 5 29.86 -8.56 19.29
C PRO A 5 29.24 -8.18 17.92
N ALA A 6 30.08 -7.78 16.96
CA ALA A 6 29.65 -7.43 15.61
C ALA A 6 29.14 -8.64 14.81
N THR A 7 29.83 -9.80 14.91
CA THR A 7 29.41 -11.04 14.24
C THR A 7 28.11 -11.58 14.82
N THR A 8 27.91 -11.46 16.13
CA THR A 8 26.68 -11.86 16.82
C THR A 8 25.49 -10.96 16.36
N GLU A 9 25.71 -9.67 16.21
CA GLU A 9 24.65 -8.75 15.75
C GLU A 9 24.26 -9.01 14.28
N ILE A 10 25.21 -9.28 13.40
CA ILE A 10 24.95 -9.64 11.99
C ILE A 10 24.15 -10.95 11.92
N GLY A 11 24.58 -11.97 12.66
CA GLY A 11 23.87 -13.27 12.72
C GLY A 11 22.43 -13.11 13.20
N ASN A 12 22.19 -12.31 14.23
CA ASN A 12 20.84 -12.01 14.72
C ASN A 12 19.98 -11.27 13.69
N ARG A 13 20.54 -10.32 12.94
CA ARG A 13 19.82 -9.62 11.88
C ARG A 13 19.37 -10.56 10.77
N VAL A 14 20.25 -11.39 10.27
CA VAL A 14 19.93 -12.38 9.23
C VAL A 14 18.85 -13.35 9.71
N ARG A 15 18.98 -13.87 10.93
CA ARG A 15 17.97 -14.75 11.54
C ARG A 15 16.58 -14.09 11.57
N TRP A 16 16.47 -12.85 12.01
CA TRP A 16 15.19 -12.15 12.07
C TRP A 16 14.59 -11.87 10.69
N VAL A 17 15.42 -11.55 9.71
CA VAL A 17 14.96 -11.38 8.32
C VAL A 17 14.33 -12.67 7.80
N ILE A 18 14.99 -13.82 8.02
CA ILE A 18 14.45 -15.11 7.61
C ILE A 18 13.15 -15.42 8.35
N ILE A 19 13.09 -15.23 9.67
CA ILE A 19 11.88 -15.46 10.46
C ILE A 19 10.73 -14.58 9.97
N LEU A 20 10.96 -13.30 9.71
CA LEU A 20 9.94 -12.39 9.22
C LEU A 20 9.45 -12.77 7.82
N ALA A 21 10.34 -13.20 6.93
CA ALA A 21 9.97 -13.68 5.61
C ALA A 21 9.11 -14.95 5.70
N LEU A 22 9.49 -15.92 6.55
CA LEU A 22 8.72 -17.14 6.78
C LEU A 22 7.35 -16.86 7.40
N LEU A 23 7.29 -15.97 8.41
CA LEU A 23 6.02 -15.56 9.02
C LEU A 23 5.13 -14.85 8.01
N TYR A 24 5.69 -14.00 7.15
CA TYR A 24 4.93 -13.36 6.10
C TYR A 24 4.37 -14.37 5.09
N CYS A 25 5.18 -15.32 4.64
CA CYS A 25 4.71 -16.41 3.79
C CYS A 25 3.60 -17.23 4.48
N ALA A 26 3.76 -17.53 5.78
CA ALA A 26 2.74 -18.21 6.55
C ALA A 26 1.43 -17.40 6.63
N CYS A 27 1.51 -16.08 6.86
CA CYS A 27 0.35 -15.19 6.84
C CYS A 27 -0.38 -15.21 5.47
N LEU A 28 0.37 -15.25 4.38
CA LEU A 28 -0.23 -15.31 3.04
C LEU A 28 -1.00 -16.62 2.81
N VAL A 29 -0.44 -17.74 3.29
CA VAL A 29 -1.04 -19.07 3.13
C VAL A 29 -2.27 -19.26 4.03
N THR A 30 -2.25 -18.73 5.27
CA THR A 30 -3.31 -18.95 6.26
C THR A 30 -4.61 -18.21 5.94
N LEU A 31 -4.59 -17.15 5.15
CA LEU A 31 -5.78 -16.43 4.71
C LEU A 31 -6.42 -17.00 3.43
N GLY A 32 -5.83 -18.03 2.84
CA GLY A 32 -6.30 -18.64 1.60
C GLY A 32 -6.57 -20.14 1.73
N PRO A 33 -7.66 -20.59 2.43
CA PRO A 33 -7.89 -22.03 2.64
C PRO A 33 -8.27 -22.81 1.36
N THR A 34 -8.63 -22.16 0.28
CA THR A 34 -9.05 -22.80 -0.99
C THR A 34 -8.24 -22.32 -2.18
N VAL A 35 -6.93 -22.38 -2.04
CA VAL A 35 -6.04 -21.95 -3.10
C VAL A 35 -6.03 -22.94 -4.23
N GLN A 36 -6.69 -22.61 -5.34
CA GLN A 36 -6.46 -23.29 -6.60
C GLN A 36 -5.19 -22.70 -7.23
N PHE A 37 -4.07 -23.42 -7.16
CA PHE A 37 -2.78 -22.98 -7.71
C PHE A 37 -2.85 -22.59 -9.19
N SER A 38 -3.82 -23.13 -9.93
CA SER A 38 -4.09 -22.79 -11.33
C SER A 38 -4.54 -21.34 -11.56
N GLN A 39 -5.01 -20.66 -10.50
CA GLN A 39 -5.43 -19.24 -10.57
C GLN A 39 -4.35 -18.27 -10.06
N TRP A 40 -3.18 -18.78 -9.72
CA TRP A 40 -2.08 -18.02 -9.16
C TRP A 40 -1.15 -17.45 -10.24
N TYR A 41 -1.70 -16.67 -11.11
CA TYR A 41 -0.90 -15.95 -12.09
C TYR A 41 -1.43 -14.55 -12.30
N ILE A 42 -0.55 -13.66 -12.72
CA ILE A 42 -0.88 -12.32 -13.19
C ILE A 42 -0.60 -12.31 -14.68
N GLY A 43 -1.64 -12.23 -15.46
CA GLY A 43 -1.58 -12.23 -16.91
C GLY A 43 -2.49 -11.16 -17.49
N PRO A 44 -2.38 -10.93 -18.81
CA PRO A 44 -3.16 -9.91 -19.51
C PRO A 44 -4.67 -10.14 -19.46
N ASP A 45 -5.10 -11.39 -19.28
CA ASP A 45 -6.51 -11.81 -19.20
C ASP A 45 -7.15 -11.53 -17.84
N ASN A 46 -6.35 -11.36 -16.79
CA ASN A 46 -6.87 -11.20 -15.42
C ASN A 46 -6.35 -9.96 -14.68
N ASN A 47 -5.43 -9.19 -15.26
CA ASN A 47 -4.87 -8.01 -14.63
C ASN A 47 -4.62 -6.89 -15.64
N GLN A 48 -5.21 -5.73 -15.43
CA GLN A 48 -5.14 -4.59 -16.35
C GLN A 48 -3.73 -4.03 -16.52
N ALA A 49 -2.88 -4.08 -15.49
CA ALA A 49 -1.49 -3.64 -15.60
C ALA A 49 -0.67 -4.63 -16.44
N ALA A 50 -0.97 -5.92 -16.34
CA ALA A 50 -0.37 -6.93 -17.19
C ALA A 50 -0.82 -6.80 -18.65
N ALA A 51 -2.11 -6.54 -18.88
CA ALA A 51 -2.65 -6.28 -20.22
C ALA A 51 -2.04 -5.00 -20.84
N GLU A 52 -1.83 -3.96 -20.03
CA GLU A 52 -1.15 -2.73 -20.49
C GLU A 52 0.32 -3.00 -20.80
N ALA A 53 1.00 -3.82 -19.99
CA ALA A 53 2.40 -4.19 -20.25
C ALA A 53 2.56 -4.95 -21.57
N GLU A 54 1.66 -5.87 -21.88
CA GLU A 54 1.62 -6.56 -23.16
C GLU A 54 1.35 -5.58 -24.30
N ALA A 55 0.37 -4.68 -24.14
CA ALA A 55 0.10 -3.65 -25.13
C ALA A 55 1.33 -2.75 -25.42
N TRP A 56 2.12 -2.43 -24.38
CA TRP A 56 3.37 -1.67 -24.55
C TRP A 56 4.44 -2.43 -25.33
N LEU A 57 4.53 -3.75 -25.17
CA LEU A 57 5.43 -4.57 -25.99
C LEU A 57 5.04 -4.54 -27.48
N ASP A 58 3.74 -4.42 -27.75
CA ASP A 58 3.21 -4.25 -29.13
C ASP A 58 3.25 -2.79 -29.62
N GLY A 59 3.82 -1.86 -28.86
CA GLY A 59 3.85 -0.42 -29.20
C GLY A 59 2.50 0.29 -29.07
N ARG A 60 1.52 -0.30 -28.34
CA ARG A 60 0.19 0.24 -28.11
C ARG A 60 0.03 0.75 -26.68
N LEU A 61 -0.83 1.76 -26.46
CA LEU A 61 -1.23 2.24 -25.13
C LEU A 61 -2.65 1.78 -24.76
N THR A 62 -3.39 1.22 -25.72
CA THR A 62 -4.79 0.82 -25.58
C THR A 62 -4.91 -0.65 -25.20
N LEU A 63 -5.90 -0.95 -24.36
CA LEU A 63 -6.25 -2.32 -23.98
C LEU A 63 -7.18 -2.95 -25.02
N PRO A 64 -7.15 -4.29 -25.18
CA PRO A 64 -7.99 -4.99 -26.15
C PRO A 64 -9.48 -5.02 -25.78
N GLY A 65 -9.83 -4.74 -24.51
CA GLY A 65 -11.21 -4.79 -24.05
C GLY A 65 -11.41 -4.07 -22.71
N ARG A 66 -12.67 -3.82 -22.38
CA ARG A 66 -13.06 -3.24 -21.09
C ARG A 66 -12.98 -4.30 -19.98
N GLY A 67 -12.45 -3.91 -18.85
CA GLY A 67 -12.46 -4.69 -17.62
C GLY A 67 -12.50 -3.72 -16.46
N GLY A 68 -13.06 -4.11 -15.32
CA GLY A 68 -13.06 -3.35 -14.07
C GLY A 68 -13.03 -1.82 -14.21
N ASP A 69 -12.04 -1.18 -13.58
CA ASP A 69 -11.83 0.28 -13.65
C ASP A 69 -10.92 0.64 -14.83
N THR A 70 -11.40 0.46 -16.05
CA THR A 70 -10.75 0.96 -17.27
C THR A 70 -11.46 2.22 -17.78
N ALA A 71 -10.70 3.18 -18.29
CA ALA A 71 -11.24 4.37 -18.92
C ALA A 71 -11.64 4.10 -20.38
N LEU A 72 -12.81 4.55 -20.77
CA LEU A 72 -13.21 4.66 -22.17
C LEU A 72 -13.04 6.13 -22.61
N TYR A 73 -12.09 6.39 -23.48
CA TYR A 73 -11.81 7.73 -23.99
C TYR A 73 -11.61 7.68 -25.50
N ASN A 74 -12.39 8.48 -26.25
CA ASN A 74 -12.39 8.53 -27.73
C ASN A 74 -12.53 7.14 -28.38
N GLY A 75 -13.41 6.28 -27.80
CA GLY A 75 -13.62 4.92 -28.32
C GLY A 75 -12.49 3.93 -28.02
N GLN A 76 -11.48 4.34 -27.28
CA GLN A 76 -10.33 3.50 -26.90
C GLN A 76 -10.37 3.21 -25.40
N VAL A 77 -9.92 2.00 -25.01
CA VAL A 77 -9.89 1.55 -23.62
C VAL A 77 -8.46 1.70 -23.07
N TYR A 78 -8.34 2.30 -21.89
CA TYR A 78 -7.06 2.55 -21.22
C TYR A 78 -7.05 2.06 -19.78
N ASN A 79 -5.90 1.57 -19.34
CA ASN A 79 -5.62 1.40 -17.93
C ASN A 79 -5.42 2.77 -17.25
N ILE A 80 -6.05 2.96 -16.10
CA ILE A 80 -5.98 4.20 -15.31
C ILE A 80 -5.08 4.10 -14.08
N PHE A 81 -4.69 2.89 -13.74
CA PHE A 81 -3.90 2.67 -12.54
C PHE A 81 -2.48 3.23 -12.67
N PRO A 82 -1.88 3.64 -11.55
CA PRO A 82 -0.49 4.10 -11.51
C PRO A 82 0.47 3.07 -12.13
N PRO A 83 1.54 3.50 -12.84
CA PRO A 83 2.24 2.67 -13.80
C PRO A 83 3.24 1.66 -13.22
N LEU A 84 3.52 1.65 -11.89
CA LEU A 84 4.60 0.80 -11.37
C LEU A 84 4.39 -0.68 -11.65
N LEU A 85 3.17 -1.19 -11.45
CA LEU A 85 2.88 -2.59 -11.72
C LEU A 85 3.00 -2.90 -13.22
N THR A 86 2.52 -2.00 -14.07
CA THR A 86 2.68 -2.12 -15.53
C THR A 86 4.16 -2.19 -15.93
N VAL A 87 5.00 -1.32 -15.35
CA VAL A 87 6.46 -1.32 -15.60
C VAL A 87 7.10 -2.64 -15.14
N ILE A 88 6.71 -3.16 -13.97
CA ILE A 88 7.20 -4.46 -13.48
C ILE A 88 6.81 -5.58 -14.45
N CYS A 89 5.55 -5.63 -14.85
CA CYS A 89 5.07 -6.62 -15.82
C CYS A 89 5.78 -6.45 -17.18
N PHE A 90 5.95 -5.23 -17.68
CA PHE A 90 6.62 -4.93 -18.93
C PHE A 90 8.06 -5.45 -18.95
N VAL A 91 8.83 -5.18 -17.90
CA VAL A 91 10.22 -5.68 -17.78
C VAL A 91 10.24 -7.20 -17.72
N TYR A 92 9.32 -7.80 -16.94
CA TYR A 92 9.24 -9.26 -16.83
C TYR A 92 8.84 -9.92 -18.15
N TYR A 93 7.81 -9.41 -18.82
CA TYR A 93 7.35 -9.94 -20.11
C TYR A 93 8.39 -9.76 -21.20
N GLY A 94 9.03 -8.59 -21.29
CA GLY A 94 10.10 -8.36 -22.23
C GLY A 94 11.30 -9.30 -22.03
N ALA A 95 11.65 -9.59 -20.78
CA ALA A 95 12.72 -10.53 -20.46
C ALA A 95 12.33 -12.00 -20.74
N THR A 96 11.06 -12.38 -20.48
CA THR A 96 10.63 -13.78 -20.63
C THR A 96 10.15 -14.12 -22.04
N SER A 97 9.68 -13.16 -22.82
CA SER A 97 9.33 -13.38 -24.23
C SER A 97 10.54 -13.84 -25.04
N TRP A 98 11.72 -13.31 -24.72
CA TRP A 98 12.98 -13.78 -25.34
C TRP A 98 13.27 -15.24 -25.03
N LEU A 99 12.84 -15.78 -23.87
CA LEU A 99 13.02 -17.16 -23.46
C LEU A 99 11.94 -18.12 -24.00
N ASN A 100 10.85 -17.61 -24.55
CA ASN A 100 9.65 -18.36 -24.91
C ASN A 100 9.14 -17.99 -26.32
N ASP A 101 10.04 -17.99 -27.32
CA ASP A 101 9.72 -17.79 -28.73
C ASP A 101 8.84 -16.57 -29.02
N GLY A 102 9.07 -15.48 -28.31
CA GLY A 102 8.35 -14.22 -28.47
C GLY A 102 7.06 -14.11 -27.64
N MET A 103 6.62 -15.18 -26.97
CA MET A 103 5.46 -15.12 -26.09
C MET A 103 5.84 -14.81 -24.66
N PRO A 104 5.20 -13.81 -24.00
CA PRO A 104 5.49 -13.52 -22.61
C PRO A 104 5.05 -14.68 -21.69
N LEU A 105 5.89 -15.04 -20.74
CA LEU A 105 5.52 -15.97 -19.69
C LEU A 105 4.60 -15.27 -18.69
N VAL A 106 3.51 -15.95 -18.32
CA VAL A 106 2.61 -15.47 -17.28
C VAL A 106 3.37 -15.27 -15.97
N PHE A 107 3.13 -14.15 -15.30
CA PHE A 107 3.81 -13.88 -14.04
C PHE A 107 3.24 -14.77 -12.95
N PHE A 108 3.95 -15.85 -12.62
CA PHE A 108 3.54 -16.79 -11.58
C PHE A 108 3.41 -16.10 -10.22
N THR A 109 2.21 -16.11 -9.63
CA THR A 109 1.89 -15.31 -8.46
C THR A 109 2.81 -15.55 -7.26
N PRO A 110 3.24 -16.76 -6.89
CA PRO A 110 4.20 -16.96 -5.81
C PRO A 110 5.55 -16.24 -6.05
N LEU A 111 6.07 -16.25 -7.28
CA LEU A 111 7.27 -15.49 -7.63
C LEU A 111 7.03 -13.99 -7.51
N TYR A 112 5.88 -13.53 -8.00
CA TYR A 112 5.46 -12.14 -7.89
C TYR A 112 5.35 -11.71 -6.41
N VAL A 113 4.70 -12.50 -5.56
CA VAL A 113 4.60 -12.25 -4.13
C VAL A 113 5.99 -12.17 -3.48
N LEU A 114 6.89 -13.07 -3.87
CA LEU A 114 8.26 -13.07 -3.35
C LEU A 114 9.01 -11.78 -3.73
N ILE A 115 8.88 -11.32 -4.97
CA ILE A 115 9.59 -10.13 -5.45
C ILE A 115 8.96 -8.83 -4.92
N VAL A 116 7.64 -8.77 -4.86
CA VAL A 116 6.91 -7.52 -4.56
C VAL A 116 6.58 -7.40 -3.08
N ALA A 117 6.16 -8.48 -2.44
CA ALA A 117 5.65 -8.43 -1.08
C ALA A 117 6.70 -8.81 -0.02
N ALA A 118 7.61 -9.73 -0.31
CA ALA A 118 8.66 -10.15 0.63
C ALA A 118 9.65 -9.02 1.03
N PRO A 119 9.93 -7.99 0.22
CA PRO A 119 10.75 -6.86 0.66
C PRO A 119 10.16 -6.07 1.84
N ILE A 120 8.83 -6.04 2.01
CA ILE A 120 8.17 -5.22 3.03
C ILE A 120 8.62 -5.55 4.45
N PRO A 121 8.60 -6.81 4.92
CA PRO A 121 9.03 -7.15 6.27
C PRO A 121 10.46 -6.69 6.55
N LEU A 122 11.34 -6.89 5.58
CA LEU A 122 12.75 -6.50 5.66
C LEU A 122 12.90 -4.98 5.74
N LEU A 123 12.24 -4.26 4.85
CA LEU A 123 12.31 -2.80 4.80
C LEU A 123 11.66 -2.17 6.03
N ALA A 124 10.51 -2.69 6.48
CA ALA A 124 9.86 -2.25 7.71
C ALA A 124 10.77 -2.48 8.93
N TYR A 125 11.44 -3.65 9.02
CA TYR A 125 12.42 -3.91 10.06
C TYR A 125 13.53 -2.84 10.09
N TYR A 126 14.12 -2.51 8.94
CA TYR A 126 15.15 -1.48 8.87
C TYR A 126 14.59 -0.09 9.17
N ALA A 127 13.38 0.23 8.76
CA ALA A 127 12.72 1.49 9.08
C ALA A 127 12.54 1.64 10.60
N PHE A 128 12.10 0.59 11.31
CA PHE A 128 11.95 0.62 12.77
C PHE A 128 13.30 0.62 13.51
N ARG A 129 14.32 -0.03 12.97
CA ARG A 129 15.70 0.13 13.47
C ARG A 129 16.16 1.58 13.39
N ARG A 130 15.90 2.26 12.27
CA ARG A 130 16.21 3.68 12.09
C ARG A 130 15.35 4.58 12.96
N SER A 131 14.16 4.13 13.32
CA SER A 131 13.25 4.84 14.24
C SER A 131 13.64 4.70 15.72
N GLY A 132 14.66 3.90 16.06
CA GLY A 132 15.19 3.76 17.42
C GLY A 132 14.79 2.47 18.15
N ALA A 133 14.19 1.50 17.49
CA ALA A 133 13.97 0.18 18.05
C ALA A 133 15.27 -0.64 18.11
N ASP A 134 15.44 -1.47 19.15
CA ASP A 134 16.50 -2.49 19.15
C ASP A 134 16.21 -3.60 18.11
N THR A 135 17.16 -4.51 17.91
CA THR A 135 17.08 -5.55 16.89
C THR A 135 15.85 -6.45 17.04
N HIS A 136 15.56 -6.92 18.24
CA HIS A 136 14.43 -7.80 18.48
C HIS A 136 13.10 -7.05 18.40
N TRP A 137 13.07 -5.85 18.96
CA TRP A 137 11.86 -5.04 18.97
C TRP A 137 11.49 -4.53 17.57
N ALA A 138 12.47 -4.21 16.74
CA ALA A 138 12.22 -3.87 15.34
C ALA A 138 11.60 -5.03 14.57
N ALA A 139 11.97 -6.28 14.88
CA ALA A 139 11.34 -7.45 14.28
C ALA A 139 9.88 -7.61 14.71
N VAL A 140 9.58 -7.39 16.01
CA VAL A 140 8.19 -7.40 16.51
C VAL A 140 7.36 -6.32 15.83
N LEU A 141 7.89 -5.10 15.69
CA LEU A 141 7.19 -4.00 14.99
C LEU A 141 7.02 -4.27 13.50
N ALA A 142 8.00 -4.90 12.84
CA ALA A 142 7.88 -5.31 11.45
C ALA A 142 6.79 -6.38 11.28
N PHE A 143 6.71 -7.34 12.20
CA PHE A 143 5.61 -8.30 12.24
C PHE A 143 4.26 -7.63 12.51
N TYR A 144 4.21 -6.63 13.40
CA TYR A 144 3.01 -5.83 13.62
C TYR A 144 2.58 -5.11 12.33
N ALA A 145 3.52 -4.53 11.59
CA ALA A 145 3.19 -3.86 10.32
C ALA A 145 2.53 -4.80 9.31
N ILE A 146 2.82 -6.10 9.38
CA ILE A 146 2.18 -7.12 8.55
C ILE A 146 0.85 -7.57 9.16
N ALA A 147 0.91 -8.23 10.31
CA ALA A 147 -0.21 -8.95 10.91
C ALA A 147 -1.10 -8.08 11.82
N GLY A 148 -0.58 -6.95 12.28
CA GLY A 148 -1.29 -5.99 13.13
C GLY A 148 -1.95 -4.85 12.36
N THR A 149 -1.91 -4.89 11.03
CA THR A 149 -2.54 -3.91 10.14
C THR A 149 -3.34 -4.61 9.04
N CYS A 150 -4.09 -3.84 8.28
CA CYS A 150 -4.82 -4.38 7.13
C CYS A 150 -3.90 -4.87 5.99
N LEU A 151 -2.58 -4.79 6.13
CA LEU A 151 -1.66 -5.38 5.15
C LEU A 151 -1.85 -6.89 5.04
N TRP A 152 -2.11 -7.57 6.15
CA TRP A 152 -2.36 -9.01 6.15
C TRP A 152 -3.55 -9.41 5.27
N PRO A 153 -4.81 -8.93 5.50
CA PRO A 153 -5.91 -9.30 4.62
C PRO A 153 -5.74 -8.78 3.19
N VAL A 154 -5.11 -7.62 3.00
CA VAL A 154 -4.80 -7.10 1.64
C VAL A 154 -3.80 -8.00 0.91
N ALA A 155 -2.74 -8.47 1.59
CA ALA A 155 -1.78 -9.40 1.02
C ALA A 155 -2.38 -10.81 0.83
N GLY A 156 -3.24 -11.26 1.73
CA GLY A 156 -3.96 -12.53 1.63
C GLY A 156 -4.92 -12.61 0.43
N MET A 157 -5.45 -11.48 -0.02
CA MET A 157 -6.20 -11.41 -1.28
C MET A 157 -5.35 -11.80 -2.50
N LEU A 158 -4.03 -11.61 -2.45
CA LEU A 158 -3.11 -12.10 -3.46
C LEU A 158 -2.99 -13.64 -3.44
N GLY A 159 -3.23 -14.24 -2.29
CA GLY A 159 -3.13 -15.69 -2.07
C GLY A 159 -4.32 -16.52 -2.56
N GLY A 160 -5.34 -15.94 -3.18
CA GLY A 160 -6.39 -16.72 -3.84
C GLY A 160 -7.77 -16.74 -3.19
N ASN A 161 -8.11 -15.83 -2.28
CA ASN A 161 -9.49 -15.67 -1.83
C ASN A 161 -10.35 -14.90 -2.86
N ALA A 162 -10.31 -15.33 -4.11
CA ALA A 162 -11.26 -14.91 -5.15
C ALA A 162 -12.71 -15.23 -4.77
N ALA A 163 -12.92 -16.20 -3.88
CA ALA A 163 -14.24 -16.58 -3.36
C ALA A 163 -14.91 -15.48 -2.51
N MET A 164 -14.12 -14.58 -1.87
CA MET A 164 -14.68 -13.47 -1.09
C MET A 164 -15.18 -12.30 -1.94
N VAL A 165 -14.78 -12.19 -3.19
CA VAL A 165 -15.08 -11.01 -4.03
C VAL A 165 -15.94 -11.37 -5.24
N GLY A 166 -16.47 -12.61 -5.31
CA GLY A 166 -17.06 -13.09 -6.55
C GLY A 166 -16.04 -13.05 -7.68
N ASP A 167 -16.40 -13.26 -8.91
CA ASP A 167 -15.53 -13.26 -10.10
C ASP A 167 -14.75 -11.94 -10.36
N ASN A 168 -14.59 -11.10 -9.36
CA ASN A 168 -14.03 -9.75 -9.49
C ASN A 168 -12.50 -9.78 -9.42
N ARG A 169 -11.90 -10.26 -10.50
CA ARG A 169 -10.45 -10.30 -10.79
C ARG A 169 -9.77 -8.93 -10.68
N ALA A 170 -10.56 -7.84 -10.72
CA ALA A 170 -10.09 -6.47 -10.52
C ALA A 170 -9.57 -6.16 -9.11
N ALA A 171 -9.99 -6.90 -8.09
CA ALA A 171 -9.54 -6.69 -6.71
C ALA A 171 -8.02 -6.88 -6.52
N TRP A 172 -7.39 -7.68 -7.37
CA TRP A 172 -5.96 -7.96 -7.32
C TRP A 172 -5.10 -6.73 -7.57
N ILE A 173 -5.41 -5.94 -8.58
CA ILE A 173 -4.63 -4.75 -8.92
C ILE A 173 -4.65 -3.72 -7.79
N TYR A 174 -5.77 -3.54 -7.12
CA TYR A 174 -5.90 -2.61 -5.99
C TYR A 174 -5.01 -3.01 -4.80
N SER A 175 -4.98 -4.31 -4.46
CA SER A 175 -4.20 -4.82 -3.34
C SER A 175 -2.71 -4.68 -3.58
N ILE A 176 -2.25 -5.05 -4.76
CA ILE A 176 -0.83 -4.99 -5.16
C ILE A 176 -0.29 -3.57 -5.05
N GLN A 177 -1.06 -2.57 -5.45
CA GLN A 177 -0.64 -1.18 -5.40
C GLN A 177 -0.38 -0.70 -3.97
N HIS A 178 -1.20 -1.08 -3.00
CA HIS A 178 -0.95 -0.75 -1.60
C HIS A 178 0.32 -1.44 -1.06
N ILE A 179 0.56 -2.69 -1.48
CA ILE A 179 1.77 -3.43 -1.09
C ILE A 179 3.03 -2.74 -1.62
N LEU A 180 3.03 -2.39 -2.91
CA LEU A 180 4.13 -1.65 -3.53
C LEU A 180 4.34 -0.28 -2.89
N ALA A 181 3.26 0.45 -2.56
CA ALA A 181 3.35 1.72 -1.87
C ALA A 181 4.02 1.59 -0.49
N GLN A 182 3.72 0.54 0.27
CA GLN A 182 4.38 0.24 1.55
C GLN A 182 5.90 0.06 1.39
N THR A 183 6.34 -0.59 0.32
CA THR A 183 7.77 -0.71 -0.01
C THR A 183 8.40 0.67 -0.19
N GLY A 184 7.77 1.55 -0.97
CA GLY A 184 8.25 2.92 -1.16
C GLY A 184 8.29 3.73 0.14
N LEU A 185 7.23 3.65 0.96
CA LEU A 185 7.16 4.34 2.26
C LEU A 185 8.24 3.85 3.23
N ALA A 186 8.51 2.55 3.26
CA ALA A 186 9.58 2.01 4.09
C ALA A 186 10.96 2.54 3.66
N ILE A 187 11.24 2.65 2.36
CA ILE A 187 12.48 3.23 1.83
C ILE A 187 12.60 4.71 2.22
N ILE A 188 11.51 5.49 2.12
CA ILE A 188 11.48 6.88 2.60
C ILE A 188 11.88 6.95 4.08
N LEU A 189 11.28 6.14 4.92
CA LEU A 189 11.55 6.11 6.36
C LEU A 189 12.99 5.71 6.67
N ILE A 190 13.54 4.68 5.99
CA ILE A 190 14.93 4.25 6.16
C ILE A 190 15.91 5.39 5.88
N ASP A 191 15.65 6.17 4.85
CA ASP A 191 16.53 7.27 4.48
C ASP A 191 16.36 8.49 5.40
N LEU A 192 15.12 8.97 5.58
CA LEU A 192 14.85 10.20 6.32
C LEU A 192 15.13 10.09 7.82
N LEU A 193 14.90 8.93 8.43
CA LEU A 193 15.22 8.63 9.83
C LEU A 193 16.67 8.13 10.00
N GLY A 194 17.38 7.90 8.90
CA GLY A 194 18.75 7.40 8.86
C GLY A 194 19.74 8.43 8.33
N ARG A 195 20.35 8.10 7.19
CA ARG A 195 21.49 8.88 6.62
C ARG A 195 21.07 10.10 5.82
N ARG A 196 19.80 10.26 5.49
CA ARG A 196 19.24 11.40 4.74
C ARG A 196 19.97 11.67 3.42
N ARG A 197 20.16 10.63 2.63
CA ARG A 197 20.83 10.71 1.32
C ARG A 197 20.00 11.42 0.26
N MET A 198 18.70 11.63 0.52
CA MET A 198 17.68 12.27 -0.29
C MET A 198 17.33 11.53 -1.59
N TRP A 199 18.30 11.04 -2.36
CA TRP A 199 18.01 10.26 -3.57
C TRP A 199 17.29 8.95 -3.25
N LEU A 200 17.61 8.33 -2.11
CA LEU A 200 16.94 7.09 -1.68
C LEU A 200 15.50 7.37 -1.24
N ALA A 201 15.27 8.47 -0.50
CA ALA A 201 13.92 8.92 -0.18
C ALA A 201 13.13 9.26 -1.45
N GLY A 202 13.77 9.89 -2.43
CA GLY A 202 13.18 10.17 -3.75
C GLY A 202 12.82 8.89 -4.52
N LEU A 203 13.67 7.87 -4.50
CA LEU A 203 13.36 6.56 -5.09
C LEU A 203 12.15 5.92 -4.39
N GLY A 204 12.13 5.99 -3.04
CA GLY A 204 10.98 5.52 -2.27
C GLY A 204 9.69 6.25 -2.63
N LEU A 205 9.77 7.58 -2.86
CA LEU A 205 8.64 8.39 -3.32
C LEU A 205 8.15 7.95 -4.70
N LEU A 206 9.07 7.70 -5.64
CA LEU A 206 8.73 7.21 -6.97
C LEU A 206 7.97 5.89 -6.88
N ILE A 207 8.49 4.90 -6.14
CA ILE A 207 7.85 3.60 -5.94
C ILE A 207 6.46 3.79 -5.30
N ALA A 208 6.36 4.59 -4.24
CA ALA A 208 5.10 4.82 -3.54
C ALA A 208 4.06 5.51 -4.44
N THR A 209 4.45 6.58 -5.16
CA THR A 209 3.54 7.38 -6.00
C THR A 209 3.10 6.63 -7.25
N TRP A 210 4.02 5.90 -7.89
CA TRP A 210 3.69 5.08 -9.07
C TRP A 210 2.85 3.85 -8.74
N SER A 211 2.67 3.58 -7.45
CA SER A 211 1.72 2.59 -6.94
C SER A 211 0.43 3.26 -6.45
N ARG A 212 0.55 4.36 -5.70
CA ARG A 212 -0.55 5.10 -5.07
C ARG A 212 -0.32 6.60 -5.22
N GLN A 213 -1.09 7.24 -6.08
CA GLN A 213 -0.93 8.66 -6.43
C GLN A 213 -0.97 9.59 -5.19
N THR A 214 -1.78 9.25 -4.17
CA THR A 214 -1.85 9.98 -2.90
C THR A 214 -0.51 10.09 -2.19
N CYS A 215 0.36 9.09 -2.36
CA CYS A 215 1.71 9.09 -1.76
C CYS A 215 2.63 10.18 -2.33
N PHE A 216 2.26 10.83 -3.44
CA PHE A 216 3.00 11.98 -3.95
C PHE A 216 3.15 13.10 -2.92
N LEU A 217 2.18 13.26 -2.03
CA LEU A 217 2.21 14.28 -0.97
C LEU A 217 3.40 14.14 -0.02
N TYR A 218 4.06 12.99 0.02
CA TYR A 218 5.32 12.81 0.77
C TYR A 218 6.52 13.47 0.12
N CYS A 219 6.39 14.06 -1.07
CA CYS A 219 7.42 14.96 -1.62
C CYS A 219 7.66 16.16 -0.70
N LEU A 220 6.63 16.66 -0.03
CA LEU A 220 6.71 17.82 0.86
C LEU A 220 7.69 17.62 2.02
N PRO A 221 7.58 16.57 2.86
CA PRO A 221 8.56 16.30 3.90
C PRO A 221 9.95 15.99 3.34
N ILE A 222 10.07 15.32 2.20
CA ILE A 222 11.37 15.04 1.58
C ILE A 222 12.07 16.35 1.21
N LEU A 223 11.39 17.24 0.49
CA LEU A 223 11.94 18.54 0.09
C LEU A 223 12.24 19.45 1.29
N TRP A 224 11.33 19.46 2.30
CA TRP A 224 11.56 20.22 3.53
C TRP A 224 12.79 19.75 4.30
N ILE A 225 12.98 18.42 4.44
CA ILE A 225 14.16 17.85 5.09
C ILE A 225 15.42 18.15 4.28
N ALA A 226 15.36 18.05 2.95
CA ALA A 226 16.48 18.39 2.06
C ALA A 226 16.88 19.86 2.20
N TRP A 227 15.89 20.77 2.29
CA TRP A 227 16.11 22.20 2.51
C TRP A 227 16.85 22.52 3.81
N ASN A 228 16.57 21.75 4.87
CA ASN A 228 17.14 21.94 6.20
C ASN A 228 18.48 21.20 6.41
N GLN A 229 19.07 20.60 5.36
CA GLN A 229 20.40 19.99 5.49
C GLN A 229 21.54 20.99 5.35
N PRO A 230 22.71 20.73 5.98
CA PRO A 230 23.89 21.58 5.83
C PRO A 230 24.29 21.80 4.37
N GLN A 231 24.22 20.74 3.54
CA GLN A 231 24.49 20.77 2.10
C GLN A 231 23.18 20.89 1.29
N ARG A 232 22.35 21.88 1.63
CA ARG A 232 20.99 22.03 1.08
C ARG A 232 20.91 21.96 -0.45
N ARG A 233 21.83 22.62 -1.17
CA ARG A 233 21.83 22.60 -2.65
C ARG A 233 21.92 21.17 -3.19
N ARG A 234 22.91 20.41 -2.71
CA ARG A 234 23.10 19.02 -3.09
C ARG A 234 21.91 18.14 -2.69
N ALA A 235 21.43 18.32 -1.46
CA ALA A 235 20.29 17.56 -0.95
C ALA A 235 19.01 17.83 -1.76
N LEU A 236 18.74 19.09 -2.12
CA LEU A 236 17.60 19.45 -2.95
C LEU A 236 17.71 18.89 -4.37
N ILE A 237 18.89 18.93 -5.01
CA ILE A 237 19.08 18.34 -6.33
C ILE A 237 18.80 16.82 -6.28
N LEU A 238 19.38 16.13 -5.28
CA LEU A 238 19.19 14.70 -5.10
C LEU A 238 17.74 14.31 -4.77
N ALA A 239 16.96 15.19 -4.15
CA ALA A 239 15.53 14.99 -3.92
C ALA A 239 14.70 15.39 -5.14
N ALA A 240 15.00 16.51 -5.79
CA ALA A 240 14.20 17.07 -6.87
C ALA A 240 14.22 16.23 -8.14
N ILE A 241 15.33 15.57 -8.47
CA ILE A 241 15.43 14.71 -9.65
C ILE A 241 14.41 13.55 -9.58
N PRO A 242 14.39 12.70 -8.52
CA PRO A 242 13.37 11.66 -8.40
C PRO A 242 11.94 12.22 -8.33
N VAL A 243 11.72 13.36 -7.66
CA VAL A 243 10.41 14.02 -7.61
C VAL A 243 9.95 14.42 -9.01
N ALA A 244 10.85 15.02 -9.81
CA ALA A 244 10.54 15.41 -11.20
C ALA A 244 10.20 14.18 -12.06
N ILE A 245 10.95 13.09 -11.93
CA ILE A 245 10.67 11.83 -12.64
C ILE A 245 9.32 11.26 -12.20
N THR A 246 9.01 11.35 -10.89
CA THR A 246 7.75 10.88 -10.32
C THR A 246 6.53 11.55 -10.95
N ILE A 247 6.66 12.80 -11.37
CA ILE A 247 5.60 13.58 -12.03
C ILE A 247 5.65 13.41 -13.56
N ALA A 248 6.84 13.52 -14.14
CA ALA A 248 7.01 13.62 -15.57
C ALA A 248 6.56 12.37 -16.33
N LEU A 249 6.89 11.17 -15.82
CA LEU A 249 6.52 9.94 -16.51
C LEU A 249 5.01 9.65 -16.47
N PRO A 250 4.30 9.68 -15.32
CA PRO A 250 2.85 9.56 -15.35
C PRO A 250 2.16 10.66 -16.12
N GLY A 251 2.65 11.91 -16.02
CA GLY A 251 2.14 13.03 -16.81
C GLY A 251 2.32 12.81 -18.31
N GLY A 252 3.46 12.29 -18.74
CA GLY A 252 3.72 11.92 -20.14
C GLY A 252 2.81 10.80 -20.63
N LEU A 253 2.59 9.76 -19.81
CA LEU A 253 1.63 8.67 -20.09
C LEU A 253 0.19 9.20 -20.18
N ASN A 254 -0.22 10.05 -19.26
CA ASN A 254 -1.53 10.66 -19.27
C ASN A 254 -1.74 11.53 -20.51
N TRP A 255 -0.72 12.31 -20.88
CA TRP A 255 -0.77 13.12 -22.09
C TRP A 255 -0.90 12.24 -23.34
N ALA A 256 -0.14 11.14 -23.42
CA ALA A 256 -0.21 10.20 -24.52
C ALA A 256 -1.56 9.47 -24.62
N LYS A 257 -2.20 9.16 -23.48
CA LYS A 257 -3.51 8.49 -23.42
C LYS A 257 -4.68 9.45 -23.63
N PHE A 258 -4.63 10.64 -23.02
CA PHE A 258 -5.79 11.53 -22.86
C PHE A 258 -5.56 12.95 -23.44
N GLY A 259 -4.39 13.23 -24.00
CA GLY A 259 -4.04 14.56 -24.50
C GLY A 259 -3.83 15.64 -23.42
N ASN A 260 -3.86 15.25 -22.14
CA ASN A 260 -3.67 16.15 -21.00
C ASN A 260 -2.84 15.46 -19.91
N PRO A 261 -1.70 16.02 -19.48
CA PRO A 261 -0.82 15.40 -18.49
C PRO A 261 -1.44 15.28 -17.09
N LEU A 262 -2.47 16.07 -16.77
CA LEU A 262 -3.18 16.06 -15.50
C LEU A 262 -4.42 15.16 -15.53
N GLU A 263 -4.82 14.64 -16.69
CA GLU A 263 -5.94 13.71 -16.81
C GLU A 263 -5.52 12.31 -16.41
N THR A 264 -6.08 11.82 -15.33
CA THR A 264 -5.77 10.48 -14.80
C THR A 264 -6.66 9.37 -15.37
N GLY A 265 -7.67 9.73 -16.14
CA GLY A 265 -8.64 8.79 -16.73
C GLY A 265 -9.76 8.34 -15.79
N TYR A 266 -9.68 8.64 -14.48
CA TYR A 266 -10.68 8.16 -13.53
C TYR A 266 -12.12 8.61 -13.84
N ARG A 267 -12.34 9.84 -14.35
CA ARG A 267 -13.67 10.30 -14.76
C ARG A 267 -14.23 9.51 -15.95
N HIS A 268 -13.38 8.93 -16.78
CA HIS A 268 -13.76 8.17 -17.97
C HIS A 268 -14.12 6.72 -17.66
N ILE A 269 -14.02 6.26 -16.40
CA ILE A 269 -14.58 4.99 -15.94
C ILE A 269 -16.11 5.06 -15.95
N PHE A 270 -16.65 6.22 -15.55
CA PHE A 270 -18.08 6.46 -15.33
C PHE A 270 -18.72 7.07 -16.59
N ASP A 271 -18.58 6.38 -17.71
CA ASP A 271 -19.28 6.73 -18.94
C ASP A 271 -20.80 6.48 -18.81
N VAL A 272 -21.56 6.77 -19.88
CA VAL A 272 -23.02 6.68 -19.89
C VAL A 272 -23.54 5.27 -19.61
N ASP A 273 -22.75 4.24 -19.89
CA ASP A 273 -23.14 2.84 -19.73
C ASP A 273 -22.75 2.26 -18.36
N ASN A 274 -21.98 2.99 -17.56
CA ASN A 274 -21.55 2.50 -16.25
C ASN A 274 -22.69 2.61 -15.23
N PRO A 275 -23.14 1.49 -14.61
CA PRO A 275 -24.25 1.50 -13.65
C PRO A 275 -23.98 2.34 -12.40
N ASN A 276 -22.70 2.56 -12.06
CA ASN A 276 -22.29 3.35 -10.90
C ASN A 276 -22.17 4.84 -11.21
N ARG A 277 -22.42 5.29 -12.45
CA ARG A 277 -22.37 6.69 -12.84
C ARG A 277 -23.23 7.58 -11.94
N ARG A 278 -24.40 7.10 -11.52
CA ARG A 278 -25.35 7.84 -10.68
C ARG A 278 -24.75 8.26 -9.33
N ILE A 279 -23.76 7.51 -8.81
CA ILE A 279 -23.13 7.77 -7.51
C ILE A 279 -22.20 8.98 -7.59
N VAL A 280 -21.61 9.22 -8.76
CA VAL A 280 -20.60 10.25 -9.00
C VAL A 280 -21.10 11.43 -9.81
N LEU A 281 -22.33 11.35 -10.33
CA LEU A 281 -22.92 12.40 -11.15
C LEU A 281 -23.39 13.54 -10.25
N GLY A 282 -22.83 14.74 -10.45
CA GLY A 282 -23.25 15.95 -9.79
C GLY A 282 -24.57 16.51 -10.35
N ALA A 283 -25.13 17.51 -9.69
CA ALA A 283 -26.32 18.22 -10.14
C ALA A 283 -26.12 18.98 -11.47
N ASP A 284 -24.88 19.28 -11.81
CA ASP A 284 -24.42 19.88 -13.06
C ASP A 284 -24.30 18.87 -14.23
N GLY A 285 -24.52 17.59 -13.97
CA GLY A 285 -24.37 16.52 -14.96
C GLY A 285 -22.94 16.03 -15.18
N ASP A 286 -21.96 16.57 -14.46
CA ASP A 286 -20.56 16.18 -14.53
C ASP A 286 -20.22 15.09 -13.50
N VAL A 287 -19.12 14.37 -13.75
CA VAL A 287 -18.60 13.32 -12.87
C VAL A 287 -17.69 13.92 -11.80
N HIS A 288 -18.15 13.90 -10.55
CA HIS A 288 -17.40 14.36 -9.38
C HIS A 288 -16.84 13.20 -8.57
N LEU A 289 -15.55 12.93 -8.73
CA LEU A 289 -14.86 11.83 -8.04
C LEU A 289 -14.42 12.20 -6.63
N PHE A 290 -14.17 13.47 -6.38
CA PHE A 290 -13.75 14.01 -5.09
C PHE A 290 -14.71 15.11 -4.67
N GLY A 291 -15.16 15.04 -3.41
CA GLY A 291 -16.07 16.04 -2.88
C GLY A 291 -15.95 16.21 -1.37
N LEU A 292 -16.01 17.45 -0.89
CA LEU A 292 -16.03 17.76 0.55
C LEU A 292 -17.24 17.13 1.24
N GLY A 293 -18.35 16.93 0.53
CA GLY A 293 -19.57 16.30 1.05
C GLY A 293 -19.36 14.85 1.53
N HIS A 294 -18.35 14.14 1.01
CA HIS A 294 -18.04 12.77 1.43
C HIS A 294 -17.27 12.73 2.75
N VAL A 295 -16.51 13.79 3.08
CA VAL A 295 -15.59 13.83 4.22
C VAL A 295 -16.27 13.52 5.56
N PRO A 296 -17.42 14.11 5.95
CA PRO A 296 -18.04 13.81 7.24
C PRO A 296 -18.46 12.35 7.38
N GLY A 297 -19.06 11.76 6.34
CA GLY A 297 -19.46 10.35 6.32
C GLY A 297 -18.28 9.42 6.46
N HIS A 298 -17.26 9.59 5.61
CA HIS A 298 -16.07 8.77 5.61
C HIS A 298 -15.23 8.94 6.89
N ALA A 299 -15.14 10.16 7.44
CA ALA A 299 -14.47 10.39 8.73
C ALA A 299 -15.20 9.67 9.88
N LYS A 300 -16.53 9.72 9.90
CA LYS A 300 -17.33 8.95 10.86
C LYS A 300 -17.02 7.46 10.77
N GLU A 301 -17.01 6.90 9.58
CA GLU A 301 -16.73 5.48 9.35
C GLU A 301 -15.30 5.13 9.75
N MET A 302 -14.32 5.91 9.31
CA MET A 302 -12.91 5.68 9.57
C MET A 302 -12.52 5.77 11.05
N PHE A 303 -13.19 6.62 11.82
CA PHE A 303 -12.75 6.94 13.18
C PHE A 303 -13.74 6.55 14.28
N LEU A 304 -15.04 6.36 13.97
CA LEU A 304 -16.05 6.25 15.01
C LEU A 304 -16.89 4.98 14.96
N VAL A 305 -17.08 4.37 13.78
CA VAL A 305 -17.99 3.23 13.65
C VAL A 305 -17.40 1.97 14.29
N PRO A 306 -18.06 1.36 15.28
CA PRO A 306 -17.61 0.12 15.89
C PRO A 306 -17.85 -1.09 14.96
N PRO A 307 -17.10 -2.20 15.16
CA PRO A 307 -17.37 -3.44 14.47
C PRO A 307 -18.73 -4.00 14.91
N GLN A 308 -19.38 -4.71 14.02
CA GLN A 308 -20.53 -5.52 14.38
C GLN A 308 -20.04 -6.89 14.86
N VAL A 309 -20.55 -7.28 16.02
CA VAL A 309 -20.22 -8.57 16.63
C VAL A 309 -21.51 -9.37 16.73
N PHE A 310 -21.54 -10.56 16.17
CA PHE A 310 -22.67 -11.47 16.34
C PHE A 310 -22.23 -12.87 16.78
N THR A 311 -23.14 -13.54 17.44
CA THR A 311 -23.02 -14.96 17.72
C THR A 311 -23.67 -15.76 16.60
N THR A 312 -22.92 -16.68 16.03
CA THR A 312 -23.40 -17.67 15.07
C THR A 312 -23.34 -19.05 15.71
N HIS A 313 -23.93 -20.05 15.06
CA HIS A 313 -23.78 -21.45 15.50
C HIS A 313 -22.33 -21.94 15.53
N GLN A 314 -21.42 -21.22 14.87
CA GLN A 314 -19.98 -21.50 14.84
C GLN A 314 -19.18 -20.67 15.84
N GLY A 315 -19.84 -19.85 16.69
CA GLY A 315 -19.22 -19.02 17.71
C GLY A 315 -19.33 -17.51 17.47
N LEU A 316 -18.52 -16.75 18.18
CA LEU A 316 -18.47 -15.31 18.08
C LEU A 316 -17.80 -14.89 16.77
N ARG A 317 -18.49 -14.09 15.98
CA ARG A 317 -17.96 -13.53 14.73
C ARG A 317 -17.94 -12.02 14.79
N ILE A 318 -16.82 -11.45 14.33
CA ILE A 318 -16.71 -10.03 14.06
C ILE A 318 -16.93 -9.88 12.55
N THR A 319 -17.94 -9.10 12.15
CA THR A 319 -18.24 -9.02 10.71
C THR A 319 -17.32 -8.09 9.97
N GLY A 320 -16.83 -8.59 8.86
CA GLY A 320 -16.30 -7.83 7.76
C GLY A 320 -17.32 -7.48 6.67
N TRP A 321 -18.51 -8.06 6.70
CA TRP A 321 -19.62 -7.85 5.76
C TRP A 321 -20.67 -6.95 6.41
N GLY A 322 -20.35 -5.73 6.61
CA GLY A 322 -21.27 -4.83 7.26
C GLY A 322 -20.70 -3.42 7.24
N PRO A 323 -21.29 -2.52 8.02
CA PRO A 323 -20.80 -1.17 8.05
C PRO A 323 -19.31 -1.15 8.38
N ARG A 324 -18.64 -0.30 7.70
CA ARG A 324 -17.23 0.02 7.80
C ARG A 324 -16.86 0.25 9.25
N THR A 325 -15.70 -0.26 9.65
CA THR A 325 -15.26 -0.24 11.04
C THR A 325 -14.09 0.72 11.20
N ALA A 326 -14.10 1.48 12.30
CA ALA A 326 -13.02 2.41 12.58
C ALA A 326 -11.67 1.69 12.71
N LEU A 327 -10.64 2.32 12.15
CA LEU A 327 -9.30 1.76 11.99
C LEU A 327 -8.65 1.30 13.32
N TRP A 328 -9.05 1.89 14.44
CA TRP A 328 -8.55 1.54 15.79
C TRP A 328 -8.95 0.14 16.24
N TYR A 329 -10.08 -0.37 15.76
CA TYR A 329 -10.54 -1.71 16.14
C TYR A 329 -9.68 -2.80 15.49
N GLY A 330 -9.29 -2.59 14.23
CA GLY A 330 -8.35 -3.52 13.58
C GLY A 330 -6.90 -3.31 14.01
N SER A 331 -6.51 -2.05 14.24
CA SER A 331 -5.13 -1.69 14.55
C SER A 331 -5.06 -0.70 15.72
N PRO A 332 -5.32 -1.15 16.97
CA PRO A 332 -5.42 -0.27 18.14
C PRO A 332 -4.12 0.47 18.48
N LEU A 333 -2.98 -0.02 18.00
CA LEU A 333 -1.69 0.66 18.14
C LEU A 333 -1.71 2.07 17.55
N PHE A 334 -2.53 2.32 16.52
CA PHE A 334 -2.61 3.65 15.89
C PHE A 334 -3.18 4.73 16.82
N LEU A 335 -3.97 4.39 17.85
CA LEU A 335 -4.41 5.34 18.88
C LEU A 335 -3.22 6.01 19.59
N PHE A 336 -2.10 5.31 19.70
CA PHE A 336 -0.93 5.84 20.38
C PHE A 336 -0.22 6.93 19.58
N THR A 337 -0.53 7.12 18.32
CA THR A 337 -0.07 8.30 17.56
C THR A 337 -0.63 9.59 18.15
N LEU A 338 -1.84 9.56 18.67
CA LEU A 338 -2.48 10.69 19.36
C LEU A 338 -1.95 10.83 20.81
N ILE A 339 -1.84 9.72 21.53
CA ILE A 339 -1.37 9.70 22.92
C ILE A 339 0.10 10.17 23.04
N ASP A 340 0.95 9.76 22.11
CA ASP A 340 2.38 10.15 22.10
C ASP A 340 2.66 11.40 21.23
N ALA A 341 1.64 12.17 20.89
CA ALA A 341 1.74 13.32 19.97
C ALA A 341 2.84 14.31 20.40
N ARG A 342 2.97 14.58 21.71
CA ARG A 342 4.01 15.48 22.23
C ARG A 342 5.44 15.02 21.89
N ARG A 343 5.68 13.70 21.81
CA ARG A 343 7.03 13.17 21.57
C ARG A 343 7.41 13.27 20.09
N TRP A 344 6.57 12.75 19.16
CA TRP A 344 6.89 12.85 17.75
C TRP A 344 6.81 14.29 17.24
N TRP A 345 6.02 15.18 17.89
CA TRP A 345 5.97 16.60 17.57
C TRP A 345 7.30 17.32 17.83
N ARG A 346 8.07 16.90 18.85
CA ARG A 346 9.39 17.46 19.17
C ARG A 346 10.47 17.05 18.19
N ASP A 347 10.33 15.93 17.53
CA ASP A 347 11.24 15.47 16.48
C ASP A 347 10.82 16.09 15.15
N SER A 348 11.67 16.95 14.59
CA SER A 348 11.33 17.70 13.37
C SER A 348 11.03 16.81 12.16
N VAL A 349 11.74 15.68 12.01
CA VAL A 349 11.52 14.74 10.90
C VAL A 349 10.21 13.98 11.08
N ARG A 350 9.96 13.43 12.27
CA ARG A 350 8.71 12.73 12.55
C ARG A 350 7.52 13.67 12.43
N ARG A 351 7.66 14.92 12.92
CA ARG A 351 6.60 15.93 12.82
C ARG A 351 6.19 16.18 11.37
N VAL A 352 7.13 16.44 10.48
CA VAL A 352 6.77 16.73 9.07
C VAL A 352 6.25 15.49 8.35
N LEU A 353 6.76 14.30 8.66
CA LEU A 353 6.22 13.05 8.15
C LEU A 353 4.77 12.83 8.61
N MET A 354 4.49 13.02 9.90
CA MET A 354 3.13 12.89 10.46
C MET A 354 2.18 13.95 9.88
N LEU A 355 2.63 15.19 9.75
CA LEU A 355 1.81 16.25 9.13
C LEU A 355 1.50 15.94 7.66
N ALA A 356 2.41 15.31 6.92
CA ALA A 356 2.16 14.90 5.55
C ALA A 356 1.12 13.77 5.43
N THR A 357 0.86 13.02 6.49
CA THR A 357 -0.24 12.02 6.47
C THR A 357 -1.63 12.68 6.48
N ILE A 358 -1.76 13.89 7.00
CA ILE A 358 -3.05 14.59 7.08
C ILE A 358 -3.66 14.82 5.68
N PRO A 359 -2.97 15.46 4.73
CA PRO A 359 -3.52 15.61 3.38
C PRO A 359 -3.70 14.29 2.64
N VAL A 360 -2.86 13.26 2.90
CA VAL A 360 -3.06 11.92 2.33
C VAL A 360 -4.39 11.32 2.80
N ILE A 361 -4.66 11.39 4.11
CA ILE A 361 -5.94 10.95 4.69
C ILE A 361 -7.10 11.78 4.12
N PHE A 362 -6.95 13.11 4.09
CA PHE A 362 -8.00 14.00 3.63
C PHE A 362 -8.41 13.75 2.18
N VAL A 363 -7.44 13.55 1.27
CA VAL A 363 -7.73 13.18 -0.12
C VAL A 363 -8.47 11.83 -0.19
N GLY A 364 -8.08 10.86 0.64
CA GLY A 364 -8.82 9.60 0.76
C GLY A 364 -10.27 9.79 1.22
N LEU A 365 -10.51 10.68 2.19
CA LEU A 365 -11.86 10.99 2.70
C LEU A 365 -12.74 11.73 1.69
N MET A 366 -12.15 12.43 0.74
CA MET A 366 -12.87 13.12 -0.33
C MET A 366 -13.33 12.20 -1.46
N TRP A 367 -12.81 10.97 -1.54
CA TRP A 367 -13.14 10.03 -2.61
C TRP A 367 -14.62 9.64 -2.59
N HIS A 368 -15.27 9.56 -3.76
CA HIS A 368 -16.71 9.30 -3.90
C HIS A 368 -17.15 7.91 -3.47
N GLY A 369 -16.25 6.94 -3.62
CA GLY A 369 -16.55 5.52 -3.36
C GLY A 369 -16.32 5.13 -1.90
N PRO A 370 -16.76 3.94 -1.53
CA PRO A 370 -16.38 3.36 -0.25
C PRO A 370 -14.86 3.23 -0.17
N ILE A 371 -14.28 3.82 0.88
CA ILE A 371 -12.82 3.89 1.05
C ILE A 371 -12.19 2.50 1.22
N GLU A 372 -12.99 1.52 1.59
CA GLU A 372 -12.54 0.12 1.71
C GLU A 372 -13.55 -0.81 1.13
N GLY A 373 -14.15 -0.90 0.26
CA GLY A 373 -15.09 -1.95 -0.18
C GLY A 373 -15.79 -2.66 1.00
N SER A 374 -16.31 -3.82 0.80
CA SER A 374 -17.06 -4.63 1.77
C SER A 374 -16.20 -5.40 2.80
N SER A 375 -14.93 -5.08 2.96
CA SER A 375 -13.98 -5.97 3.65
C SER A 375 -13.76 -5.72 5.15
N GLY A 376 -14.47 -4.74 5.76
CA GLY A 376 -14.38 -4.48 7.21
C GLY A 376 -13.05 -3.92 7.71
N TYR A 377 -12.18 -3.45 6.84
CA TYR A 377 -10.92 -2.80 7.17
C TYR A 377 -10.59 -1.66 6.19
N TYR A 378 -9.81 -0.71 6.67
CA TYR A 378 -9.41 0.48 5.92
C TYR A 378 -8.10 0.25 5.15
N ARG A 379 -8.15 -0.26 3.91
CA ARG A 379 -6.95 -0.52 3.10
C ARG A 379 -6.13 0.75 2.81
N TYR A 380 -6.76 1.91 2.72
CA TYR A 380 -6.07 3.19 2.53
C TYR A 380 -5.20 3.59 3.73
N THR A 381 -5.35 2.94 4.90
CA THR A 381 -4.42 3.13 6.01
C THR A 381 -3.01 2.70 5.65
N LEU A 382 -2.85 1.82 4.68
CA LEU A 382 -1.54 1.41 4.18
C LEU A 382 -0.77 2.57 3.54
N ASP A 383 -1.44 3.61 3.06
CA ASP A 383 -0.78 4.78 2.49
C ASP A 383 -0.04 5.62 3.57
N TYR A 384 -0.24 5.34 4.88
CA TYR A 384 0.39 6.07 5.99
C TYR A 384 0.74 5.23 7.24
N SER A 385 0.30 3.99 7.33
CA SER A 385 0.46 3.14 8.53
C SER A 385 1.91 3.00 8.99
N LEU A 386 2.86 2.76 8.07
CA LEU A 386 4.28 2.65 8.42
C LEU A 386 4.85 3.96 8.98
N ILE A 387 4.38 5.10 8.51
CA ILE A 387 4.81 6.42 9.01
C ILE A 387 4.32 6.59 10.45
N TRP A 388 3.07 6.26 10.74
CA TRP A 388 2.51 6.31 12.08
C TRP A 388 3.26 5.38 13.02
N MET A 389 3.53 4.15 12.62
CA MET A 389 4.30 3.20 13.42
C MET A 389 5.74 3.68 13.66
N ALA A 390 6.40 4.23 12.65
CA ALA A 390 7.75 4.79 12.79
C ALA A 390 7.78 5.99 13.74
N ALA A 391 6.73 6.83 13.72
CA ALA A 391 6.62 7.99 14.60
C ALA A 391 6.50 7.58 16.07
N ILE A 392 5.72 6.52 16.40
CA ILE A 392 5.53 6.04 17.77
C ILE A 392 6.59 5.04 18.23
N THR A 393 7.47 4.56 17.34
CA THR A 393 8.50 3.56 17.70
C THR A 393 9.28 3.92 18.96
N PRO A 394 9.77 5.17 19.20
CA PRO A 394 10.48 5.50 20.43
C PRO A 394 9.63 5.35 21.69
N TRP A 395 8.31 5.55 21.57
CA TRP A 395 7.40 5.32 22.68
C TRP A 395 7.30 3.83 23.03
N THR A 396 7.28 2.96 22.02
CA THR A 396 7.08 1.52 22.20
C THR A 396 8.24 0.80 22.89
N THR A 397 9.43 1.43 23.03
CA THR A 397 10.65 0.78 23.55
C THR A 397 10.64 0.54 25.06
N GLY A 398 9.77 1.22 25.83
CA GLY A 398 9.65 1.01 27.26
C GLY A 398 9.04 -0.36 27.62
N PRO A 399 9.47 -1.00 28.75
CA PRO A 399 9.08 -2.38 29.08
C PRO A 399 7.55 -2.57 29.18
N THR A 400 6.86 -1.74 29.94
CA THR A 400 5.39 -1.79 30.04
C THR A 400 4.71 -1.57 28.70
N ARG A 401 5.23 -0.67 27.86
CA ARG A 401 4.66 -0.34 26.58
C ARG A 401 4.85 -1.45 25.55
N ARG A 402 5.92 -2.24 25.66
CA ARG A 402 6.10 -3.46 24.88
C ARG A 402 4.95 -4.45 25.08
N TRP A 403 4.49 -4.63 26.32
CA TRP A 403 3.33 -5.47 26.62
C TRP A 403 2.05 -4.92 25.99
N ILE A 404 1.85 -3.60 26.02
CA ILE A 404 0.70 -2.97 25.35
C ILE A 404 0.75 -3.24 23.83
N VAL A 405 1.92 -3.08 23.21
CA VAL A 405 2.07 -3.38 21.77
C VAL A 405 1.81 -4.85 21.45
N LEU A 406 2.29 -5.77 22.29
CA LEU A 406 2.01 -7.20 22.13
C LEU A 406 0.53 -7.52 22.29
N ALA A 407 -0.15 -6.91 23.25
CA ALA A 407 -1.60 -7.04 23.40
C ALA A 407 -2.36 -6.49 22.19
N CYS A 408 -1.96 -5.31 21.68
CA CYS A 408 -2.51 -4.75 20.45
C CYS A 408 -2.27 -5.68 19.24
N LEU A 409 -1.09 -6.31 19.15
CA LEU A 409 -0.77 -7.25 18.07
C LEU A 409 -1.67 -8.49 18.15
N ALA A 410 -1.78 -9.09 19.34
CA ALA A 410 -2.64 -10.27 19.55
C ALA A 410 -4.10 -9.96 19.19
N TRP A 411 -4.60 -8.79 19.62
CA TRP A 411 -5.93 -8.33 19.24
C TRP A 411 -6.07 -8.14 17.72
N SER A 412 -5.13 -7.46 17.06
CA SER A 412 -5.18 -7.20 15.63
C SER A 412 -5.16 -8.50 14.83
N VAL A 413 -4.31 -9.46 15.22
CA VAL A 413 -4.26 -10.79 14.60
C VAL A 413 -5.61 -11.50 14.74
N PHE A 414 -6.19 -11.50 15.94
CA PHE A 414 -7.51 -12.06 16.17
C PHE A 414 -8.58 -11.36 15.32
N TYR A 415 -8.58 -10.03 15.30
CA TYR A 415 -9.53 -9.23 14.52
C TYR A 415 -9.45 -9.54 13.02
N PHE A 416 -8.27 -9.42 12.42
CA PHE A 416 -8.11 -9.65 10.98
C PHE A 416 -8.34 -11.11 10.59
N TYR A 417 -7.97 -12.07 11.43
CA TYR A 417 -8.30 -13.47 11.22
C TYR A 417 -9.81 -13.68 11.23
N SER A 418 -10.52 -13.11 12.20
CA SER A 418 -11.98 -13.27 12.36
C SER A 418 -12.75 -12.69 11.18
N ILE A 419 -12.31 -11.56 10.60
CA ILE A 419 -12.98 -10.97 9.43
C ILE A 419 -12.58 -11.62 8.12
N SER A 420 -11.40 -12.22 8.02
CA SER A 420 -10.87 -12.83 6.80
C SER A 420 -11.27 -14.31 6.66
N GLY A 421 -11.52 -15.00 7.76
CA GLY A 421 -11.85 -16.42 7.82
C GLY A 421 -13.33 -16.74 7.57
N ASN A 422 -14.13 -15.77 7.13
CA ASN A 422 -15.55 -15.97 6.85
C ASN A 422 -15.80 -16.15 5.35
N PRO A 423 -16.14 -17.36 4.87
CA PRO A 423 -16.68 -17.58 3.54
C PRO A 423 -18.07 -16.96 3.39
#